data_bc8a9d328f5dbd6b5acf1999adbe112f
#
_entry.id   bc8a9d328f5dbd6b5acf1999adbe112f
#
_cell.length_a   1.000
_cell.length_b   1.000
_cell.length_c   1.000
_cell.angle_alpha   90.00
_cell.angle_beta   90.00
_cell.angle_gamma   90.00
#
_symmetry.space_group_name_H-M   'P 1'
#
loop_
_entity.id
_entity.type
_entity.pdbx_description
1 polymer ?
#
loop_
_entity_poly.entity_id
_entity_poly.type
_entity_poly.pdbx_seq_one_letter_code
_entity_poly.pdbx_strand_id
1 'polypeptide(L)'
;MSEEPAPKRRGATAFMRSSARDSGRSTARFDPHTAHAARICNFWLGGKDHFPADREVGEEVMRLRPQIVAGVRANRCFLRRVVRHLASRGVRQFLDIGTGIPVLGSTHEIAQEADPRSRVVYVDNDSMVLAHARALLASGPEGSCDYLDADLHDTGYLLREASRTLDFSQPVAVLLLAVLQLIPDDGNPGGLVTELANALAPASYIAISHMTADFAPGPVAAATAAYNAAAAVPVTARTHAQITAMFGGLSPLAPGVVPITVWRPDIADSLPQPADLYGGVARTVARRW
;
A
#
# COMPACT_ATOMS: atom_id res chain seq x y z
N MET A 1 23.54 -64.00 6.46
CA MET A 1 23.79 -62.54 6.38
C MET A 1 22.75 -62.00 5.42
N SER A 2 21.68 -61.50 5.97
CA SER A 2 20.51 -61.01 5.22
C SER A 2 20.51 -59.49 5.33
N GLU A 3 20.65 -58.82 4.18
CA GLU A 3 20.60 -57.36 4.11
C GLU A 3 19.15 -56.89 4.21
N GLU A 4 18.90 -55.98 5.14
CA GLU A 4 17.63 -55.29 5.36
C GLU A 4 17.58 -54.04 4.46
N PRO A 5 16.51 -53.81 3.70
CA PRO A 5 16.42 -52.61 2.83
C PRO A 5 15.99 -51.37 3.61
N ALA A 6 16.68 -50.25 3.39
CA ALA A 6 16.42 -48.91 3.94
C ALA A 6 15.04 -48.38 3.60
N PRO A 7 14.43 -47.54 4.47
CA PRO A 7 13.09 -47.00 4.27
C PRO A 7 13.05 -45.88 3.20
N LYS A 8 12.13 -46.04 2.26
CA LYS A 8 11.81 -45.03 1.22
C LYS A 8 11.23 -43.77 1.85
N ARG A 9 11.89 -42.65 1.62
CA ARG A 9 11.37 -41.30 1.89
C ARG A 9 10.11 -41.08 1.08
N ARG A 10 8.96 -40.90 1.74
CA ARG A 10 7.72 -40.44 1.14
C ARG A 10 7.85 -38.93 0.90
N GLY A 11 7.80 -38.55 -0.37
CA GLY A 11 7.74 -37.15 -0.80
C GLY A 11 6.47 -36.48 -0.32
N ALA A 12 6.63 -35.31 0.30
CA ALA A 12 5.55 -34.39 0.62
C ALA A 12 5.15 -33.64 -0.67
N THR A 13 4.22 -34.21 -1.42
CA THR A 13 3.46 -33.53 -2.49
C THR A 13 2.02 -33.40 -2.01
N ALA A 14 1.74 -32.33 -1.30
CA ALA A 14 0.38 -31.91 -1.05
C ALA A 14 0.41 -30.39 -0.79
N PHE A 15 -0.06 -29.62 -1.70
CA PHE A 15 -1.07 -28.60 -1.58
C PHE A 15 -0.95 -27.55 -2.68
N MET A 16 -1.27 -27.91 -3.90
CA MET A 16 -1.79 -26.96 -4.86
C MET A 16 -3.27 -27.33 -5.09
N ARG A 17 -4.16 -26.79 -4.29
CA ARG A 17 -5.56 -26.68 -4.68
C ARG A 17 -5.82 -25.23 -5.06
N SER A 18 -5.63 -24.94 -6.34
CA SER A 18 -6.17 -23.79 -7.02
C SER A 18 -7.71 -23.86 -6.95
N SER A 19 -8.34 -23.05 -6.13
CA SER A 19 -9.75 -22.74 -6.25
C SER A 19 -9.92 -21.51 -7.13
N ALA A 20 -9.60 -21.65 -8.42
CA ALA A 20 -10.08 -20.70 -9.43
C ALA A 20 -11.59 -20.91 -9.58
N ARG A 21 -12.40 -20.16 -8.82
CA ARG A 21 -13.79 -19.89 -9.21
C ARG A 21 -13.78 -18.58 -9.96
N ASP A 22 -13.92 -18.72 -11.27
CA ASP A 22 -14.18 -17.68 -12.25
C ASP A 22 -15.47 -16.92 -11.85
N SER A 23 -15.31 -15.81 -11.13
CA SER A 23 -16.35 -14.79 -11.00
C SER A 23 -16.08 -13.80 -12.12
N GLY A 24 -16.98 -13.70 -13.09
CA GLY A 24 -16.88 -12.91 -14.32
C GLY A 24 -16.65 -11.39 -14.09
N ARG A 25 -15.56 -11.04 -13.41
CA ARG A 25 -15.01 -9.71 -13.32
C ARG A 25 -14.05 -9.52 -14.47
N SER A 26 -14.23 -8.45 -15.20
CA SER A 26 -13.30 -7.95 -16.20
C SER A 26 -11.94 -7.79 -15.51
N THR A 27 -11.08 -8.79 -15.64
CA THR A 27 -9.64 -8.59 -15.41
C THR A 27 -9.22 -7.57 -16.46
N ALA A 28 -8.95 -6.34 -16.03
CA ALA A 28 -8.33 -5.37 -16.91
C ALA A 28 -7.10 -6.07 -17.51
N ARG A 29 -7.14 -6.29 -18.84
CA ARG A 29 -6.06 -6.98 -19.53
C ARG A 29 -4.82 -6.14 -19.33
N PHE A 30 -3.76 -6.75 -18.79
CA PHE A 30 -2.45 -6.16 -18.74
C PHE A 30 -2.09 -5.57 -20.11
N ASP A 31 -1.83 -4.26 -20.13
CA ASP A 31 -1.39 -3.54 -21.33
C ASP A 31 -0.02 -2.89 -21.07
N PRO A 32 1.06 -3.37 -21.72
CA PRO A 32 2.39 -2.79 -21.58
C PRO A 32 2.56 -1.42 -22.28
N HIS A 33 1.58 -1.03 -23.11
CA HIS A 33 1.60 0.24 -23.85
C HIS A 33 0.90 1.37 -23.11
N THR A 34 0.18 1.07 -22.06
CA THR A 34 -0.50 2.07 -21.23
C THR A 34 0.23 2.22 -19.90
N ALA A 35 0.67 3.43 -19.58
CA ALA A 35 1.43 3.70 -18.36
C ALA A 35 0.56 3.52 -17.10
N HIS A 36 1.10 2.82 -16.09
CA HIS A 36 0.39 2.50 -14.85
C HIS A 36 1.12 2.99 -13.60
N ALA A 37 0.38 3.47 -12.60
CA ALA A 37 0.92 4.10 -11.38
C ALA A 37 1.97 3.24 -10.67
N ALA A 38 1.70 1.95 -10.46
CA ALA A 38 2.61 1.03 -9.78
C ALA A 38 3.94 0.87 -10.52
N ARG A 39 3.90 0.79 -11.85
CA ARG A 39 5.09 0.62 -12.71
C ARG A 39 5.89 1.91 -12.84
N ILE A 40 5.22 3.06 -12.95
CA ILE A 40 5.88 4.38 -12.91
C ILE A 40 6.59 4.57 -11.57
N CYS A 41 5.93 4.21 -10.45
CA CYS A 41 6.54 4.26 -9.13
C CYS A 41 7.76 3.33 -9.02
N ASN A 42 7.69 2.11 -9.59
CA ASN A 42 8.81 1.18 -9.65
C ASN A 42 10.01 1.80 -10.40
N PHE A 43 9.76 2.48 -11.54
CA PHE A 43 10.79 3.21 -12.27
C PHE A 43 11.47 4.29 -11.40
N TRP A 44 10.70 5.12 -10.70
CA TRP A 44 11.25 6.16 -9.81
C TRP A 44 12.03 5.58 -8.61
N LEU A 45 11.71 4.37 -8.19
CA LEU A 45 12.46 3.65 -7.15
C LEU A 45 13.73 2.98 -7.67
N GLY A 46 13.96 2.99 -8.99
CA GLY A 46 15.11 2.34 -9.66
C GLY A 46 14.90 0.85 -9.88
N GLY A 47 13.66 0.38 -9.83
CA GLY A 47 13.28 -0.98 -10.18
C GLY A 47 13.37 -1.25 -11.68
N LYS A 48 13.08 -2.48 -12.09
CA LYS A 48 13.16 -2.94 -13.49
C LYS A 48 11.83 -3.43 -14.06
N ASP A 49 10.79 -3.44 -13.24
CA ASP A 49 9.48 -3.99 -13.57
C ASP A 49 8.56 -2.88 -14.11
N HIS A 50 8.96 -2.30 -15.23
CA HIS A 50 8.27 -1.22 -15.94
C HIS A 50 8.49 -1.32 -17.44
N PHE A 51 7.60 -0.74 -18.23
CA PHE A 51 7.63 -0.74 -19.70
C PHE A 51 8.03 0.63 -20.26
N PRO A 52 8.30 0.74 -21.58
CA PRO A 52 8.61 2.03 -22.20
C PRO A 52 7.59 3.13 -21.88
N ALA A 53 6.30 2.84 -21.96
CA ALA A 53 5.26 3.82 -21.66
C ALA A 53 5.34 4.36 -20.22
N ASP A 54 5.65 3.50 -19.23
CA ASP A 54 5.83 3.91 -17.85
C ASP A 54 7.04 4.83 -17.66
N ARG A 55 8.15 4.53 -18.39
CA ARG A 55 9.36 5.37 -18.35
C ARG A 55 9.14 6.73 -18.98
N GLU A 56 8.49 6.79 -20.14
CA GLU A 56 8.19 8.05 -20.83
C GLU A 56 7.42 9.01 -19.92
N VAL A 57 6.38 8.53 -19.25
CA VAL A 57 5.63 9.32 -18.28
C VAL A 57 6.49 9.67 -17.07
N GLY A 58 7.23 8.69 -16.55
CA GLY A 58 8.09 8.87 -15.38
C GLY A 58 9.21 9.89 -15.62
N GLU A 59 9.84 9.88 -16.78
CA GLU A 59 10.91 10.82 -17.19
C GLU A 59 10.34 12.24 -17.37
N GLU A 60 9.18 12.38 -18.00
CA GLU A 60 8.54 13.69 -18.17
C GLU A 60 8.15 14.31 -16.82
N VAL A 61 7.57 13.53 -15.91
CA VAL A 61 7.28 13.98 -14.55
C VAL A 61 8.58 14.37 -13.82
N MET A 62 9.66 13.58 -13.93
CA MET A 62 10.95 13.90 -13.32
C MET A 62 11.56 15.18 -13.89
N ARG A 63 11.38 15.46 -15.18
CA ARG A 63 11.85 16.70 -15.81
C ARG A 63 11.13 17.93 -15.24
N LEU A 64 9.83 17.83 -14.99
CA LEU A 64 8.99 18.90 -14.44
C LEU A 64 9.13 19.03 -12.92
N ARG A 65 9.32 17.90 -12.23
CA ARG A 65 9.44 17.82 -10.77
C ARG A 65 10.52 16.81 -10.33
N PRO A 66 11.82 17.16 -10.39
CA PRO A 66 12.91 16.23 -10.04
C PRO A 66 12.80 15.63 -8.61
N GLN A 67 12.14 16.34 -7.69
CA GLN A 67 11.92 15.90 -6.32
C GLN A 67 10.97 14.70 -6.19
N ILE A 68 10.28 14.29 -7.27
CA ILE A 68 9.36 13.15 -7.22
C ILE A 68 10.06 11.87 -6.74
N VAL A 69 11.29 11.63 -7.15
CA VAL A 69 12.08 10.46 -6.74
C VAL A 69 12.35 10.47 -5.23
N ALA A 70 12.71 11.64 -4.68
CA ALA A 70 12.88 11.80 -3.23
C ALA A 70 11.54 11.59 -2.49
N GLY A 71 10.45 12.10 -3.06
CA GLY A 71 9.10 11.91 -2.54
C GLY A 71 8.69 10.44 -2.43
N VAL A 72 8.90 9.66 -3.49
CA VAL A 72 8.56 8.23 -3.49
C VAL A 72 9.40 7.45 -2.47
N ARG A 73 10.70 7.75 -2.37
CA ARG A 73 11.58 7.17 -1.35
C ARG A 73 11.15 7.56 0.07
N ALA A 74 10.79 8.83 0.28
CA ALA A 74 10.27 9.31 1.56
C ALA A 74 8.98 8.57 1.96
N ASN A 75 8.10 8.25 0.99
CA ASN A 75 6.89 7.48 1.24
C ASN A 75 7.22 6.04 1.70
N ARG A 76 8.24 5.39 1.13
CA ARG A 76 8.72 4.08 1.62
C ARG A 76 9.29 4.16 3.04
N CYS A 77 10.04 5.22 3.37
CA CYS A 77 10.49 5.46 4.73
C CYS A 77 9.32 5.72 5.69
N PHE A 78 8.29 6.46 5.25
CA PHE A 78 7.08 6.67 6.03
C PHE A 78 6.34 5.37 6.33
N LEU A 79 6.15 4.48 5.32
CA LEU A 79 5.59 3.13 5.51
C LEU A 79 6.35 2.39 6.62
N ARG A 80 7.68 2.33 6.52
CA ARG A 80 8.52 1.64 7.50
C ARG A 80 8.29 2.17 8.91
N ARG A 81 8.28 3.50 9.11
CA ARG A 81 8.05 4.13 10.42
C ARG A 81 6.65 3.83 10.96
N VAL A 82 5.63 3.90 10.09
CA VAL A 82 4.24 3.59 10.46
C VAL A 82 4.12 2.14 10.92
N VAL A 83 4.61 1.18 10.12
CA VAL A 83 4.49 -0.24 10.46
C VAL A 83 5.23 -0.57 11.75
N ARG A 84 6.49 -0.12 11.92
CA ARG A 84 7.26 -0.29 13.16
C ARG A 84 6.56 0.33 14.37
N HIS A 85 6.04 1.54 14.22
CA HIS A 85 5.33 2.23 15.29
C HIS A 85 4.05 1.48 15.72
N LEU A 86 3.28 0.99 14.77
CA LEU A 86 2.05 0.26 15.06
C LEU A 86 2.34 -1.14 15.61
N ALA A 87 3.33 -1.84 15.06
CA ALA A 87 3.79 -3.12 15.59
C ALA A 87 4.27 -3.01 17.04
N SER A 88 5.03 -1.95 17.41
CA SER A 88 5.43 -1.68 18.79
C SER A 88 4.27 -1.40 19.74
N ARG A 89 3.09 -1.02 19.19
CA ARG A 89 1.84 -0.83 19.94
C ARG A 89 0.97 -2.09 20.02
N GLY A 90 1.48 -3.22 19.57
CA GLY A 90 0.79 -4.50 19.62
C GLY A 90 -0.09 -4.82 18.42
N VAL A 91 -0.07 -4.00 17.35
CA VAL A 91 -0.76 -4.34 16.10
C VAL A 91 -0.02 -5.49 15.42
N ARG A 92 -0.77 -6.52 15.02
CA ARG A 92 -0.24 -7.75 14.38
C ARG A 92 -0.90 -8.03 13.05
N GLN A 93 -1.80 -7.18 12.62
CA GLN A 93 -2.56 -7.35 11.40
C GLN A 93 -2.50 -6.08 10.57
N PHE A 94 -2.14 -6.22 9.30
CA PHE A 94 -1.98 -5.10 8.38
C PHE A 94 -2.73 -5.38 7.09
N LEU A 95 -3.50 -4.41 6.63
CA LEU A 95 -4.17 -4.40 5.33
C LEU A 95 -3.54 -3.28 4.50
N ASP A 96 -2.70 -3.64 3.53
CA ASP A 96 -1.91 -2.72 2.71
C ASP A 96 -2.57 -2.57 1.33
N ILE A 97 -3.23 -1.43 1.10
CA ILE A 97 -4.07 -1.18 -0.07
C ILE A 97 -3.37 -0.23 -1.04
N GLY A 98 -3.29 -0.63 -2.32
CA GLY A 98 -2.51 0.05 -3.33
C GLY A 98 -1.01 -0.18 -3.10
N THR A 99 -0.66 -1.43 -2.87
CA THR A 99 0.68 -1.82 -2.43
C THR A 99 1.77 -1.54 -3.47
N GLY A 100 1.41 -1.53 -4.76
CA GLY A 100 2.36 -1.39 -5.86
C GLY A 100 3.31 -2.59 -5.99
N ILE A 101 4.26 -2.50 -6.93
CA ILE A 101 5.24 -3.57 -7.17
C ILE A 101 6.12 -3.75 -5.93
N PRO A 102 6.29 -5.00 -5.46
CA PRO A 102 7.08 -5.30 -4.26
C PRO A 102 8.53 -4.83 -4.37
N VAL A 103 9.02 -4.25 -3.29
CA VAL A 103 10.42 -3.86 -3.12
C VAL A 103 10.88 -4.27 -1.72
N LEU A 104 12.19 -4.31 -1.48
CA LEU A 104 12.76 -4.58 -0.17
C LEU A 104 12.17 -3.66 0.92
N GLY A 105 11.93 -4.18 2.10
CA GLY A 105 11.26 -3.49 3.19
C GLY A 105 9.74 -3.43 3.00
N SER A 106 9.16 -4.53 2.55
CA SER A 106 7.71 -4.73 2.45
C SER A 106 7.05 -4.74 3.83
N THR A 107 5.76 -4.46 3.87
CA THR A 107 4.99 -4.37 5.11
C THR A 107 5.13 -5.61 5.99
N HIS A 108 5.09 -6.84 5.40
CA HIS A 108 5.21 -8.08 6.18
C HIS A 108 6.62 -8.27 6.74
N GLU A 109 7.68 -7.93 5.99
CA GLU A 109 9.06 -8.04 6.47
C GLU A 109 9.25 -7.19 7.73
N ILE A 110 8.76 -5.93 7.70
CA ILE A 110 8.86 -5.01 8.84
C ILE A 110 7.98 -5.47 10.01
N ALA A 111 6.77 -5.92 9.74
CA ALA A 111 5.84 -6.37 10.77
C ALA A 111 6.30 -7.66 11.43
N GLN A 112 6.81 -8.63 10.65
CA GLN A 112 7.29 -9.92 11.14
C GLN A 112 8.68 -9.84 11.80
N GLU A 113 9.47 -8.81 11.48
CA GLU A 113 10.68 -8.48 12.27
C GLU A 113 10.31 -8.11 13.72
N ALA A 114 9.19 -7.43 13.92
CA ALA A 114 8.70 -7.04 15.25
C ALA A 114 7.96 -8.17 15.97
N ASP A 115 7.13 -8.94 15.26
CA ASP A 115 6.48 -10.17 15.75
C ASP A 115 6.29 -11.13 14.57
N PRO A 116 6.97 -12.28 14.57
CA PRO A 116 6.91 -13.26 13.49
C PRO A 116 5.50 -13.74 13.13
N ARG A 117 4.53 -13.64 14.06
CA ARG A 117 3.13 -14.04 13.85
C ARG A 117 2.29 -12.97 13.14
N SER A 118 2.88 -11.84 12.76
CA SER A 118 2.16 -10.78 12.06
C SER A 118 1.56 -11.27 10.75
N ARG A 119 0.34 -10.80 10.44
CA ARG A 119 -0.43 -11.15 9.24
C ARG A 119 -0.58 -9.91 8.36
N VAL A 120 -0.37 -10.08 7.07
CA VAL A 120 -0.49 -8.97 6.11
C VAL A 120 -1.30 -9.42 4.91
N VAL A 121 -2.30 -8.61 4.54
CA VAL A 121 -3.00 -8.74 3.27
C VAL A 121 -2.63 -7.55 2.40
N TYR A 122 -2.09 -7.85 1.25
CA TYR A 122 -1.77 -6.89 0.21
C TYR A 122 -2.91 -6.81 -0.80
N VAL A 123 -3.31 -5.60 -1.16
CA VAL A 123 -4.39 -5.37 -2.11
C VAL A 123 -3.90 -4.46 -3.23
N ASP A 124 -4.08 -4.89 -4.46
CA ASP A 124 -3.85 -4.09 -5.65
C ASP A 124 -4.79 -4.55 -6.76
N ASN A 125 -5.08 -3.69 -7.72
CA ASN A 125 -5.90 -4.03 -8.89
C ASN A 125 -5.06 -4.19 -10.18
N ASP A 126 -3.73 -4.03 -10.11
CA ASP A 126 -2.83 -4.35 -11.21
C ASP A 126 -2.41 -5.83 -11.14
N SER A 127 -2.81 -6.60 -12.16
CA SER A 127 -2.49 -8.03 -12.27
C SER A 127 -0.98 -8.31 -12.27
N MET A 128 -0.15 -7.38 -12.75
CA MET A 128 1.31 -7.48 -12.72
C MET A 128 1.85 -7.34 -11.29
N VAL A 129 1.32 -6.39 -10.50
CA VAL A 129 1.65 -6.25 -9.09
C VAL A 129 1.40 -7.55 -8.34
N LEU A 130 0.22 -8.14 -8.56
CA LEU A 130 -0.17 -9.39 -7.90
C LEU A 130 0.69 -10.59 -8.32
N ALA A 131 1.08 -10.66 -9.61
CA ALA A 131 1.97 -11.71 -10.09
C ALA A 131 3.36 -11.61 -9.43
N HIS A 132 3.94 -10.41 -9.35
CA HIS A 132 5.21 -10.16 -8.68
C HIS A 132 5.13 -10.44 -7.18
N ALA A 133 4.06 -9.98 -6.54
CA ALA A 133 3.85 -10.19 -5.12
C ALA A 133 3.80 -11.67 -4.76
N ARG A 134 3.04 -12.47 -5.50
CA ARG A 134 2.98 -13.94 -5.31
C ARG A 134 4.30 -14.65 -5.56
N ALA A 135 5.13 -14.13 -6.47
CA ALA A 135 6.42 -14.73 -6.81
C ALA A 135 7.54 -14.37 -5.83
N LEU A 136 7.52 -13.18 -5.26
CA LEU A 136 8.64 -12.59 -4.54
C LEU A 136 8.46 -12.54 -3.03
N LEU A 137 7.21 -12.44 -2.55
CA LEU A 137 6.96 -12.27 -1.13
C LEU A 137 6.56 -13.60 -0.48
N ALA A 138 7.41 -14.10 0.38
CA ALA A 138 7.15 -15.27 1.19
C ALA A 138 7.10 -14.86 2.67
N SER A 139 6.01 -15.22 3.35
CA SER A 139 5.88 -15.05 4.79
C SER A 139 6.83 -15.97 5.55
N GLY A 140 7.28 -15.53 6.72
CA GLY A 140 7.91 -16.42 7.70
C GLY A 140 6.93 -17.55 8.13
N PRO A 141 7.44 -18.63 8.75
CA PRO A 141 6.65 -19.83 9.04
C PRO A 141 5.52 -19.60 10.08
N GLU A 142 5.61 -18.58 10.92
CA GLU A 142 4.63 -18.27 11.96
C GLU A 142 3.62 -17.20 11.53
N GLY A 143 3.97 -16.38 10.54
CA GLY A 143 3.13 -15.33 10.00
C GLY A 143 2.34 -15.76 8.78
N SER A 144 1.59 -14.83 8.20
CA SER A 144 0.94 -15.05 6.92
C SER A 144 0.95 -13.80 6.04
N CYS A 145 1.11 -14.02 4.75
CA CYS A 145 0.91 -13.00 3.72
C CYS A 145 -0.10 -13.50 2.70
N ASP A 146 -1.04 -12.66 2.33
CA ASP A 146 -1.99 -12.96 1.27
C ASP A 146 -2.06 -11.78 0.28
N TYR A 147 -2.50 -12.08 -0.95
CA TYR A 147 -2.56 -11.12 -2.06
C TYR A 147 -3.92 -11.14 -2.69
N LEU A 148 -4.57 -10.01 -2.64
CA LEU A 148 -5.94 -9.84 -3.07
C LEU A 148 -6.02 -8.94 -4.30
N ASP A 149 -6.60 -9.47 -5.38
CA ASP A 149 -7.03 -8.70 -6.53
C ASP A 149 -8.36 -8.04 -6.20
N ALA A 150 -8.31 -6.75 -5.89
CA ALA A 150 -9.52 -5.98 -5.55
C ALA A 150 -9.34 -4.50 -5.83
N ASP A 151 -10.46 -3.87 -6.20
CA ASP A 151 -10.57 -2.43 -6.33
C ASP A 151 -11.00 -1.82 -4.98
N LEU A 152 -10.36 -0.71 -4.59
CA LEU A 152 -10.70 0.01 -3.37
C LEU A 152 -12.15 0.53 -3.38
N HIS A 153 -12.76 0.76 -4.55
CA HIS A 153 -14.16 1.14 -4.66
C HIS A 153 -15.14 0.03 -4.23
N ASP A 154 -14.72 -1.24 -4.23
CA ASP A 154 -15.52 -2.37 -3.72
C ASP A 154 -15.03 -2.78 -2.33
N THR A 155 -15.13 -1.85 -1.37
CA THR A 155 -14.72 -2.06 0.03
C THR A 155 -15.35 -3.30 0.64
N GLY A 156 -16.60 -3.61 0.29
CA GLY A 156 -17.31 -4.77 0.80
C GLY A 156 -16.68 -6.09 0.35
N TYR A 157 -16.29 -6.20 -0.91
CA TYR A 157 -15.57 -7.38 -1.42
C TYR A 157 -14.18 -7.48 -0.80
N LEU A 158 -13.44 -6.36 -0.79
CA LEU A 158 -12.10 -6.27 -0.26
C LEU A 158 -12.04 -6.77 1.19
N LEU A 159 -12.91 -6.26 2.06
CA LEU A 159 -12.95 -6.64 3.47
C LEU A 159 -13.36 -8.10 3.66
N ARG A 160 -14.35 -8.60 2.91
CA ARG A 160 -14.76 -10.00 2.96
C ARG A 160 -13.65 -10.96 2.56
N GLU A 161 -12.91 -10.67 1.49
CA GLU A 161 -11.80 -11.52 1.07
C GLU A 161 -10.62 -11.42 2.03
N ALA A 162 -10.29 -10.19 2.50
CA ALA A 162 -9.24 -10.00 3.50
C ALA A 162 -9.54 -10.71 4.83
N SER A 163 -10.82 -10.90 5.19
CA SER A 163 -11.22 -11.59 6.42
C SER A 163 -10.85 -13.09 6.44
N ARG A 164 -10.42 -13.66 5.31
CA ARG A 164 -9.88 -15.02 5.26
C ARG A 164 -8.52 -15.15 5.95
N THR A 165 -7.79 -14.04 6.05
CA THR A 165 -6.45 -13.98 6.65
C THR A 165 -6.42 -13.08 7.88
N LEU A 166 -7.17 -11.98 7.87
CA LEU A 166 -7.25 -11.02 8.97
C LEU A 166 -8.51 -11.24 9.80
N ASP A 167 -8.37 -11.11 11.12
CA ASP A 167 -9.49 -11.10 12.08
C ASP A 167 -9.86 -9.65 12.40
N PHE A 168 -10.92 -9.14 11.79
CA PHE A 168 -11.41 -7.77 11.99
C PHE A 168 -12.08 -7.54 13.37
N SER A 169 -12.24 -8.57 14.19
CA SER A 169 -12.61 -8.42 15.60
C SER A 169 -11.42 -7.97 16.47
N GLN A 170 -10.21 -8.04 15.95
CA GLN A 170 -8.96 -7.62 16.56
C GLN A 170 -8.43 -6.35 15.88
N PRO A 171 -7.50 -5.61 16.51
CA PRO A 171 -6.90 -4.44 15.90
C PRO A 171 -6.19 -4.74 14.57
N VAL A 172 -6.55 -3.98 13.53
CA VAL A 172 -5.94 -4.00 12.20
C VAL A 172 -5.40 -2.61 11.86
N ALA A 173 -4.25 -2.53 11.23
CA ALA A 173 -3.75 -1.32 10.60
C ALA A 173 -4.05 -1.35 9.09
N VAL A 174 -4.85 -0.41 8.62
CA VAL A 174 -5.08 -0.18 7.19
C VAL A 174 -4.10 0.88 6.69
N LEU A 175 -3.34 0.54 5.65
CA LEU A 175 -2.35 1.41 5.02
C LEU A 175 -2.88 1.87 3.65
N LEU A 176 -3.07 3.17 3.49
CA LEU A 176 -3.52 3.84 2.27
C LEU A 176 -2.44 4.83 1.83
N LEU A 177 -1.28 4.28 1.43
CA LEU A 177 -0.09 5.08 1.20
C LEU A 177 0.07 5.43 -0.28
N ALA A 178 -0.18 6.69 -0.64
CA ALA A 178 -0.15 7.22 -2.00
C ALA A 178 -1.13 6.51 -2.97
N VAL A 179 -2.25 6.00 -2.46
CA VAL A 179 -3.30 5.36 -3.27
C VAL A 179 -4.53 6.27 -3.42
N LEU A 180 -4.93 7.01 -2.38
CA LEU A 180 -6.13 7.85 -2.43
C LEU A 180 -6.03 9.01 -3.43
N GLN A 181 -4.84 9.36 -3.86
CA GLN A 181 -4.64 10.34 -4.93
C GLN A 181 -5.09 9.85 -6.31
N LEU A 182 -5.24 8.52 -6.48
CA LEU A 182 -5.77 7.87 -7.69
C LEU A 182 -7.31 7.84 -7.70
N ILE A 183 -7.94 8.27 -6.62
CA ILE A 183 -9.39 8.37 -6.50
C ILE A 183 -9.78 9.84 -6.73
N PRO A 184 -10.51 10.18 -7.79
CA PRO A 184 -10.98 11.55 -8.03
C PRO A 184 -11.99 11.97 -6.97
N ASP A 185 -12.34 13.27 -6.92
CA ASP A 185 -13.19 13.81 -5.85
C ASP A 185 -14.62 13.25 -5.88
N ASP A 186 -15.15 12.97 -7.07
CA ASP A 186 -16.44 12.31 -7.26
C ASP A 186 -16.44 10.82 -6.83
N GLY A 187 -15.27 10.19 -6.78
CA GLY A 187 -15.05 8.88 -6.18
C GLY A 187 -15.06 8.87 -4.65
N ASN A 188 -15.23 10.02 -4.00
CA ASN A 188 -15.37 10.20 -2.56
C ASN A 188 -14.33 9.46 -1.71
N PRO A 189 -13.02 9.78 -1.84
CA PRO A 189 -11.96 9.07 -1.12
C PRO A 189 -12.12 9.10 0.42
N GLY A 190 -12.68 10.18 0.98
CA GLY A 190 -12.99 10.26 2.42
C GLY A 190 -14.11 9.32 2.84
N GLY A 191 -15.09 9.06 1.97
CA GLY A 191 -16.15 8.07 2.19
C GLY A 191 -15.58 6.65 2.25
N LEU A 192 -14.66 6.29 1.33
CA LEU A 192 -13.99 5.00 1.32
C LEU A 192 -13.18 4.77 2.60
N VAL A 193 -12.47 5.79 3.09
CA VAL A 193 -11.77 5.74 4.39
C VAL A 193 -12.75 5.49 5.53
N THR A 194 -13.91 6.17 5.50
CA THR A 194 -14.96 6.00 6.51
C THR A 194 -15.56 4.59 6.49
N GLU A 195 -15.80 4.03 5.31
CA GLU A 195 -16.30 2.65 5.14
C GLU A 195 -15.31 1.63 5.73
N LEU A 196 -14.02 1.75 5.37
CA LEU A 196 -12.97 0.92 5.94
C LEU A 196 -12.92 1.05 7.46
N ALA A 197 -12.90 2.29 7.99
CA ALA A 197 -12.86 2.54 9.43
C ALA A 197 -14.04 1.91 10.18
N ASN A 198 -15.22 1.91 9.57
CA ASN A 198 -16.43 1.36 10.13
C ASN A 198 -16.41 -0.17 10.29
N ALA A 199 -15.60 -0.86 9.52
CA ALA A 199 -15.42 -2.31 9.57
C ALA A 199 -14.37 -2.76 10.58
N LEU A 200 -13.58 -1.83 11.14
CA LEU A 200 -12.46 -2.15 12.02
C LEU A 200 -12.89 -2.21 13.49
N ALA A 201 -12.26 -3.11 14.25
CA ALA A 201 -12.35 -3.13 15.70
C ALA A 201 -11.83 -1.83 16.32
N PRO A 202 -12.29 -1.48 17.55
CA PRO A 202 -11.66 -0.42 18.34
C PRO A 202 -10.15 -0.66 18.50
N ALA A 203 -9.38 0.42 18.58
CA ALA A 203 -7.92 0.39 18.64
C ALA A 203 -7.23 -0.08 17.35
N SER A 204 -7.95 -0.16 16.24
CA SER A 204 -7.37 -0.25 14.90
C SER A 204 -6.83 1.10 14.43
N TYR A 205 -6.12 1.11 13.32
CA TYR A 205 -5.48 2.32 12.79
C TYR A 205 -5.68 2.45 11.30
N ILE A 206 -5.74 3.70 10.82
CA ILE A 206 -5.65 4.03 9.40
C ILE A 206 -4.46 4.97 9.22
N ALA A 207 -3.57 4.62 8.31
CA ALA A 207 -2.46 5.45 7.88
C ALA A 207 -2.71 5.91 6.45
N ILE A 208 -2.56 7.20 6.22
CA ILE A 208 -2.71 7.81 4.89
C ILE A 208 -1.43 8.59 4.58
N SER A 209 -0.91 8.42 3.35
CA SER A 209 -0.07 9.43 2.72
C SER A 209 -0.69 9.86 1.40
N HIS A 210 -0.53 11.12 1.06
CA HIS A 210 -1.21 11.71 -0.09
C HIS A 210 -0.39 12.84 -0.70
N MET A 211 -0.36 12.93 -2.04
CA MET A 211 0.32 14.01 -2.75
C MET A 211 -0.37 15.35 -2.53
N THR A 212 0.43 16.40 -2.49
CA THR A 212 -0.04 17.79 -2.32
C THR A 212 0.72 18.74 -3.25
N ALA A 213 0.05 19.81 -3.62
CA ALA A 213 0.66 20.95 -4.32
C ALA A 213 1.05 22.10 -3.37
N ASP A 214 0.79 21.99 -2.05
CA ASP A 214 0.96 23.07 -1.09
C ASP A 214 2.40 23.60 -1.01
N PHE A 215 3.41 22.74 -1.26
CA PHE A 215 4.81 23.11 -1.15
C PHE A 215 5.40 23.70 -2.45
N ALA A 216 4.85 23.34 -3.61
CA ALA A 216 5.32 23.79 -4.91
C ALA A 216 4.18 23.79 -5.95
N PRO A 217 3.20 24.70 -5.84
CA PRO A 217 1.96 24.65 -6.63
C PRO A 217 2.18 24.55 -8.13
N GLY A 218 3.02 25.41 -8.71
CA GLY A 218 3.27 25.44 -10.15
C GLY A 218 3.94 24.17 -10.68
N PRO A 219 5.10 23.76 -10.16
CA PRO A 219 5.79 22.54 -10.57
C PRO A 219 4.96 21.26 -10.36
N VAL A 220 4.24 21.15 -9.24
CA VAL A 220 3.37 19.99 -8.99
C VAL A 220 2.18 19.96 -9.95
N ALA A 221 1.55 21.11 -10.23
CA ALA A 221 0.46 21.18 -11.19
C ALA A 221 0.91 20.78 -12.60
N ALA A 222 2.08 21.25 -13.06
CA ALA A 222 2.64 20.89 -14.36
C ALA A 222 2.95 19.39 -14.45
N ALA A 223 3.59 18.81 -13.41
CA ALA A 223 3.90 17.38 -13.35
C ALA A 223 2.62 16.52 -13.31
N THR A 224 1.61 16.96 -12.55
CA THR A 224 0.30 16.28 -12.47
C THR A 224 -0.41 16.30 -13.82
N ALA A 225 -0.39 17.42 -14.53
CA ALA A 225 -1.01 17.55 -15.85
C ALA A 225 -0.33 16.60 -16.87
N ALA A 226 1.00 16.56 -16.88
CA ALA A 226 1.76 15.64 -17.74
C ALA A 226 1.47 14.18 -17.43
N TYR A 227 1.44 13.80 -16.15
CA TYR A 227 1.06 12.46 -15.71
C TYR A 227 -0.36 12.09 -16.18
N ASN A 228 -1.33 12.95 -15.92
CA ASN A 228 -2.74 12.70 -16.21
C ASN A 228 -3.06 12.65 -17.71
N ALA A 229 -2.20 13.22 -18.55
CA ALA A 229 -2.35 13.18 -20.01
C ALA A 229 -1.98 11.81 -20.61
N ALA A 230 -1.22 10.96 -19.89
CA ALA A 230 -0.64 9.74 -20.44
C ALA A 230 -0.83 8.49 -19.58
N ALA A 231 -1.10 8.63 -18.28
CA ALA A 231 -1.32 7.48 -17.40
C ALA A 231 -2.77 6.96 -17.47
N ALA A 232 -2.94 5.66 -17.26
CA ALA A 232 -4.24 4.98 -17.27
C ALA A 232 -5.22 5.54 -16.24
N VAL A 233 -4.72 5.91 -15.07
CA VAL A 233 -5.52 6.45 -13.96
C VAL A 233 -4.94 7.79 -13.56
N PRO A 234 -5.74 8.88 -13.59
CA PRO A 234 -5.27 10.20 -13.21
C PRO A 234 -5.01 10.29 -11.70
N VAL A 235 -4.17 11.24 -11.32
CA VAL A 235 -3.90 11.61 -9.93
C VAL A 235 -4.45 12.98 -9.61
N THR A 236 -4.87 13.17 -8.37
CA THR A 236 -5.36 14.44 -7.83
C THR A 236 -4.48 14.86 -6.65
N ALA A 237 -3.85 16.03 -6.74
CA ALA A 237 -3.17 16.64 -5.61
C ALA A 237 -4.20 17.34 -4.71
N ARG A 238 -4.07 17.14 -3.38
CA ARG A 238 -5.00 17.73 -2.40
C ARG A 238 -4.27 18.58 -1.37
N THR A 239 -4.96 19.58 -0.87
CA THR A 239 -4.44 20.46 0.19
C THR A 239 -4.35 19.70 1.52
N HIS A 240 -3.56 20.24 2.46
CA HIS A 240 -3.47 19.73 3.84
C HIS A 240 -4.85 19.58 4.49
N ALA A 241 -5.75 20.57 4.30
CA ALA A 241 -7.09 20.54 4.86
C ALA A 241 -7.95 19.39 4.29
N GLN A 242 -7.90 19.17 2.97
CA GLN A 242 -8.62 18.07 2.31
C GLN A 242 -8.09 16.70 2.76
N ILE A 243 -6.77 16.54 2.89
CA ILE A 243 -6.16 15.29 3.36
C ILE A 243 -6.51 15.04 4.82
N THR A 244 -6.48 16.08 5.66
CA THR A 244 -6.87 15.97 7.07
C THR A 244 -8.34 15.58 7.22
N ALA A 245 -9.22 16.09 6.37
CA ALA A 245 -10.63 15.75 6.37
C ALA A 245 -10.91 14.27 6.07
N MET A 246 -10.02 13.56 5.35
CA MET A 246 -10.16 12.12 5.09
C MET A 246 -10.07 11.26 6.38
N PHE A 247 -9.48 11.80 7.45
CA PHE A 247 -9.45 11.15 8.75
C PHE A 247 -10.70 11.40 9.62
N GLY A 248 -11.76 11.96 9.03
CA GLY A 248 -12.98 12.33 9.76
C GLY A 248 -13.49 11.25 10.70
N GLY A 249 -13.79 11.60 11.95
CA GLY A 249 -14.29 10.67 12.97
C GLY A 249 -13.23 9.79 13.64
N LEU A 250 -11.98 9.79 13.16
CA LEU A 250 -10.85 9.07 13.76
C LEU A 250 -10.07 9.98 14.73
N SER A 251 -9.29 9.37 15.63
CA SER A 251 -8.42 10.08 16.57
C SER A 251 -6.98 10.14 16.03
N PRO A 252 -6.48 11.29 15.54
CA PRO A 252 -5.14 11.40 15.01
C PRO A 252 -4.07 11.12 16.06
N LEU A 253 -3.03 10.37 15.67
CA LEU A 253 -1.83 10.24 16.49
C LEU A 253 -0.91 11.45 16.29
N ALA A 254 -0.30 11.93 17.36
CA ALA A 254 0.72 12.97 17.25
C ALA A 254 1.89 12.53 16.35
N PRO A 255 2.35 13.37 15.44
CA PRO A 255 2.12 14.82 15.34
C PRO A 255 0.89 15.23 14.49
N GLY A 256 0.01 14.33 14.10
CA GLY A 256 -1.12 14.60 13.22
C GLY A 256 -0.76 14.40 11.75
N VAL A 257 -1.46 15.10 10.85
CA VAL A 257 -1.18 15.14 9.42
C VAL A 257 -0.09 16.17 9.18
N VAL A 258 1.08 15.73 8.76
CA VAL A 258 2.27 16.56 8.56
C VAL A 258 3.00 16.13 7.29
N PRO A 259 3.98 16.90 6.77
CA PRO A 259 4.87 16.39 5.74
C PRO A 259 5.44 15.03 6.16
N ILE A 260 5.38 14.04 5.26
CA ILE A 260 5.75 12.65 5.63
C ILE A 260 7.17 12.52 6.18
N THR A 261 8.08 13.42 5.80
CA THR A 261 9.48 13.43 6.26
C THR A 261 9.63 13.80 7.74
N VAL A 262 8.64 14.49 8.34
CA VAL A 262 8.66 14.89 9.76
C VAL A 262 7.73 14.05 10.64
N TRP A 263 7.00 13.09 10.05
CA TRP A 263 6.19 12.18 10.84
C TRP A 263 7.09 11.14 11.51
N ARG A 264 7.41 11.34 12.80
CA ARG A 264 8.24 10.44 13.64
C ARG A 264 9.53 9.98 12.91
N PRO A 265 10.41 10.92 12.49
CA PRO A 265 11.59 10.58 11.71
C PRO A 265 12.53 9.69 12.52
N ASP A 266 13.08 8.65 11.88
CA ASP A 266 14.21 7.89 12.40
C ASP A 266 15.52 8.69 12.17
N ILE A 267 16.51 8.55 13.08
CA ILE A 267 17.81 9.20 12.93
C ILE A 267 18.49 8.80 11.60
N ALA A 268 18.22 7.59 11.14
CA ALA A 268 18.75 7.07 9.88
C ALA A 268 18.04 7.63 8.62
N ASP A 269 16.85 8.24 8.77
CA ASP A 269 16.06 8.78 7.66
C ASP A 269 16.48 10.23 7.36
N SER A 270 17.76 10.48 7.13
CA SER A 270 18.29 11.80 6.73
C SER A 270 17.80 12.17 5.33
N LEU A 271 16.50 12.42 5.18
CA LEU A 271 15.91 12.93 3.95
C LEU A 271 15.68 14.44 4.11
N PRO A 272 16.61 15.29 3.68
CA PRO A 272 16.52 16.73 3.88
C PRO A 272 15.57 17.44 2.90
N GLN A 273 14.87 16.71 2.03
CA GLN A 273 14.07 17.29 0.97
C GLN A 273 12.57 17.28 1.29
N PRO A 274 11.84 18.39 1.06
CA PRO A 274 10.39 18.37 1.12
C PRO A 274 9.87 17.38 0.07
N ALA A 275 9.25 16.32 0.53
CA ALA A 275 8.43 15.46 -0.30
C ALA A 275 7.09 16.16 -0.50
N ASP A 276 6.57 16.19 -1.72
CA ASP A 276 5.25 16.76 -1.98
C ASP A 276 4.13 15.81 -1.49
N LEU A 277 4.26 15.38 -0.23
CA LEU A 277 3.32 14.46 0.41
C LEU A 277 3.10 14.88 1.88
N TYR A 278 1.84 14.88 2.26
CA TYR A 278 1.44 14.81 3.66
C TYR A 278 1.15 13.36 4.06
N GLY A 279 1.30 13.06 5.33
CA GLY A 279 0.90 11.79 5.89
C GLY A 279 0.52 11.89 7.35
N GLY A 280 -0.30 10.96 7.79
CA GLY A 280 -0.76 10.85 9.15
C GLY A 280 -1.24 9.44 9.46
N VAL A 281 -1.44 9.21 10.75
CA VAL A 281 -2.02 7.97 11.27
C VAL A 281 -3.10 8.36 12.27
N ALA A 282 -4.26 7.72 12.19
CA ALA A 282 -5.32 7.92 13.14
C ALA A 282 -5.85 6.59 13.67
N ARG A 283 -6.34 6.61 14.89
CA ARG A 283 -6.90 5.44 15.60
C ARG A 283 -8.43 5.44 15.49
N THR A 284 -9.02 4.27 15.29
CA THR A 284 -10.46 4.09 15.41
C THR A 284 -10.90 4.31 16.84
N VAL A 285 -12.01 5.02 17.02
CA VAL A 285 -12.62 5.23 18.34
C VAL A 285 -13.74 4.21 18.54
N ALA A 286 -13.97 3.81 19.79
CA ALA A 286 -15.13 2.99 20.11
C ALA A 286 -16.40 3.77 19.74
N ARG A 287 -17.33 3.13 19.01
CA ARG A 287 -18.63 3.73 18.75
C ARG A 287 -19.35 3.87 20.10
N ARG A 288 -19.74 5.09 20.46
CA ARG A 288 -20.72 5.29 21.53
C ARG A 288 -22.10 5.01 20.91
N TRP A 289 -22.68 3.91 21.32
CA TRP A 289 -24.08 3.58 21.05
C TRP A 289 -25.02 4.50 21.85
#